data_a75abb0b45af357457bbd6b4d69f803d
#
_entry.id   a75abb0b45af357457bbd6b4d69f803d
#
_cell.length_a   1.000
_cell.length_b   1.000
_cell.length_c   1.000
_cell.angle_alpha   90.00
_cell.angle_beta   90.00
_cell.angle_gamma   90.00
#
_symmetry.space_group_name_H-M   'P 1'
#
loop_
_entity.id
_entity.type
_entity.pdbx_description
1 polymer ?
#
loop_
_entity_poly.entity_id
_entity_poly.type
_entity_poly.pdbx_seq_one_letter_code
_entity_poly.pdbx_strand_id
1 'polypeptide(L)'
;MKHLEKIKLIQGGMGVHVSNWRLARAVAMQRPGVTVGTVSGTALDIVYVRLLQLGDPGGHARRALRSLDEQFDVDIGRRICERYFIEGGKAPQDRFRSAPMQIVRAHDGRRTFPMPNGSAVTTPLKLDDEIIELLIATGFVEVWLAKEGHNGKIFINFLNKIELPLIYVLYGAMLAGVDGVIVGAGNPEGLPALCRRLATHEAVAHEISVLYRETGEEFVIAFDPKEIAGARFAAKPLETPVFLAIVSLEDLVKALAESPSAPPDGFIIEHHTAGGHNANPIGPLRRDARGQPIYSSRDEANLAAIRAVGIPFWLAGGYGSHARLQEALAAGANGVQVGTVFALAEESGMKPEYRSAILAALKDGVKDEDLVQTTVFSPTGFSFKVVQIQETLSDDDVYASRRRICDIGMLQQRGFGKPDEQGERTLFQRCPAGPIENFVKNRGLERNTDERRCLCNGLLACVGLGQVKEIQGEVVEEPAIVTLGNHLDGVRRLSRQGQTHYYVQDVIADILG
;
A
#
# COMPACT_ATOMS: atom_id res chain seq x y z
N MET A 1 8.84 21.60 14.45
CA MET A 1 9.25 20.53 13.51
C MET A 1 9.46 19.26 14.32
N LYS A 2 8.71 18.21 14.04
CA LYS A 2 8.59 17.00 14.89
C LYS A 2 9.82 16.07 14.73
N HIS A 3 11.02 16.45 15.19
CA HIS A 3 12.23 15.60 15.28
C HIS A 3 12.53 14.69 14.06
N LEU A 4 12.12 15.07 12.85
CA LEU A 4 12.37 14.33 11.61
C LEU A 4 13.87 14.21 11.29
N GLU A 5 14.66 15.18 11.71
CA GLU A 5 16.11 15.27 11.47
C GLU A 5 16.91 14.07 12.03
N LYS A 6 16.37 13.42 13.08
CA LYS A 6 17.00 12.26 13.72
C LYS A 6 16.76 10.95 12.96
N ILE A 7 15.73 10.89 12.13
CA ILE A 7 15.37 9.67 11.40
C ILE A 7 16.39 9.41 10.29
N LYS A 8 17.15 8.31 10.42
CA LYS A 8 18.16 7.90 9.44
C LYS A 8 17.72 6.73 8.60
N LEU A 9 16.81 5.90 9.12
CA LEU A 9 16.35 4.71 8.43
C LEU A 9 14.83 4.55 8.58
N ILE A 10 14.14 4.56 7.45
CA ILE A 10 12.72 4.24 7.35
C ILE A 10 12.61 2.86 6.71
N GLN A 11 11.97 1.89 7.37
CA GLN A 11 11.58 0.66 6.72
C GLN A 11 10.41 0.98 5.79
N GLY A 12 10.58 0.71 4.49
CA GLY A 12 9.58 1.00 3.47
C GLY A 12 8.32 0.16 3.63
N GLY A 13 7.16 0.79 3.39
CA GLY A 13 5.89 0.08 3.37
C GLY A 13 5.79 -0.82 2.14
N MET A 14 5.65 -2.12 2.34
CA MET A 14 5.59 -3.14 1.28
C MET A 14 4.23 -3.86 1.34
N GLY A 15 3.43 -3.64 0.30
CA GLY A 15 2.11 -4.26 0.15
C GLY A 15 2.17 -5.62 -0.56
N VAL A 16 1.19 -6.47 -0.35
CA VAL A 16 0.14 -6.42 0.68
C VAL A 16 0.66 -7.16 1.91
N HIS A 17 0.63 -6.53 3.09
CA HIS A 17 0.96 -7.15 4.39
C HIS A 17 2.37 -7.81 4.51
N VAL A 18 3.27 -7.58 3.55
CA VAL A 18 4.70 -7.92 3.70
C VAL A 18 5.30 -7.05 4.82
N SER A 19 5.00 -5.74 4.79
CA SER A 19 5.20 -4.85 5.93
C SER A 19 3.99 -4.92 6.86
N ASN A 20 3.95 -5.95 7.68
CA ASN A 20 2.92 -6.13 8.70
C ASN A 20 3.36 -5.48 10.04
N TRP A 21 2.46 -5.48 11.00
CA TRP A 21 2.71 -4.93 12.32
C TRP A 21 3.94 -5.56 13.04
N ARG A 22 4.26 -6.86 12.80
CA ARG A 22 5.43 -7.53 13.41
C ARG A 22 6.72 -6.94 12.92
N LEU A 23 6.86 -6.80 11.59
CA LEU A 23 8.03 -6.19 10.96
C LEU A 23 8.20 -4.74 11.42
N ALA A 24 7.14 -3.93 11.30
CA ALA A 24 7.18 -2.52 11.68
C ALA A 24 7.55 -2.32 13.16
N ARG A 25 6.96 -3.12 14.06
CA ARG A 25 7.26 -3.14 15.48
C ARG A 25 8.73 -3.48 15.74
N ALA A 26 9.24 -4.57 15.12
CA ALA A 26 10.63 -4.99 15.27
C ALA A 26 11.60 -3.86 14.88
N VAL A 27 11.34 -3.18 13.76
CA VAL A 27 12.18 -2.05 13.32
C VAL A 27 12.10 -0.87 14.29
N ALA A 28 10.89 -0.48 14.71
CA ALA A 28 10.69 0.69 15.56
C ALA A 28 11.34 0.54 16.95
N MET A 29 11.46 -0.71 17.44
CA MET A 29 12.04 -1.00 18.75
C MET A 29 13.57 -0.99 18.77
N GLN A 30 14.28 -1.15 17.64
CA GLN A 30 15.74 -1.29 17.61
C GLN A 30 16.48 0.00 18.01
N ARG A 31 16.18 1.12 17.35
CA ARG A 31 16.80 2.43 17.64
C ARG A 31 15.72 3.53 17.63
N PRO A 32 14.94 3.67 18.72
CA PRO A 32 13.84 4.62 18.79
C PRO A 32 14.29 6.05 18.45
N GLY A 33 13.56 6.71 17.54
CA GLY A 33 13.87 8.05 17.04
C GLY A 33 14.87 8.09 15.88
N VAL A 34 15.61 7.02 15.61
CA VAL A 34 16.53 6.88 14.46
C VAL A 34 15.93 5.99 13.39
N THR A 35 15.29 4.89 13.80
CA THR A 35 14.56 3.97 12.91
C THR A 35 13.06 4.21 12.99
N VAL A 36 12.37 3.98 11.87
CA VAL A 36 10.92 4.04 11.75
C VAL A 36 10.43 2.74 11.14
N GLY A 37 9.52 2.06 11.84
CA GLY A 37 8.76 0.94 11.29
C GLY A 37 7.55 1.43 10.51
N THR A 38 7.28 0.85 9.35
CA THR A 38 6.16 1.25 8.51
C THR A 38 5.27 0.06 8.19
N VAL A 39 3.98 0.16 8.51
CA VAL A 39 2.98 -0.83 8.10
C VAL A 39 2.42 -0.51 6.72
N SER A 40 1.98 -1.55 5.99
CA SER A 40 1.26 -1.37 4.73
C SER A 40 -0.22 -1.10 5.00
N GLY A 41 -0.73 0.05 4.56
CA GLY A 41 -2.15 0.41 4.63
C GLY A 41 -3.01 -0.20 3.52
N THR A 42 -2.45 -1.08 2.69
CA THR A 42 -3.11 -1.62 1.50
C THR A 42 -3.88 -2.90 1.82
N ALA A 43 -5.19 -2.93 1.48
CA ALA A 43 -6.07 -4.09 1.59
C ALA A 43 -6.20 -4.67 3.02
N LEU A 44 -6.11 -3.84 4.04
CA LEU A 44 -6.20 -4.28 5.44
C LEU A 44 -7.56 -4.92 5.77
N ASP A 45 -8.64 -4.45 5.17
CA ASP A 45 -9.97 -5.07 5.22
C ASP A 45 -9.91 -6.55 4.80
N ILE A 46 -9.31 -6.85 3.66
CA ILE A 46 -9.17 -8.22 3.15
C ILE A 46 -8.23 -9.04 4.03
N VAL A 47 -7.09 -8.45 4.42
CA VAL A 47 -6.09 -9.11 5.28
C VAL A 47 -6.73 -9.58 6.58
N TYR A 48 -7.40 -8.70 7.31
CA TYR A 48 -7.95 -9.06 8.61
C TYR A 48 -9.18 -9.95 8.52
N VAL A 49 -10.03 -9.78 7.50
CA VAL A 49 -11.13 -10.71 7.21
C VAL A 49 -10.59 -12.13 6.97
N ARG A 50 -9.47 -12.29 6.24
CA ARG A 50 -8.86 -13.61 5.99
C ARG A 50 -8.11 -14.15 7.21
N LEU A 51 -7.39 -13.31 7.96
CA LEU A 51 -6.72 -13.73 9.20
C LEU A 51 -7.71 -14.23 10.26
N LEU A 52 -8.84 -13.56 10.44
CA LEU A 52 -9.91 -14.02 11.33
C LEU A 52 -10.47 -15.38 10.89
N GLN A 53 -10.63 -15.61 9.60
CA GLN A 53 -11.07 -16.90 9.06
C GLN A 53 -10.00 -18.01 9.14
N LEU A 54 -8.73 -17.66 9.29
CA LEU A 54 -7.65 -18.59 9.61
C LEU A 54 -7.53 -18.87 11.13
N GLY A 55 -8.53 -18.43 11.92
CA GLY A 55 -8.55 -18.63 13.36
C GLY A 55 -7.78 -17.58 14.16
N ASP A 56 -7.36 -16.48 13.53
CA ASP A 56 -6.59 -15.41 14.15
C ASP A 56 -5.39 -15.95 14.93
N PRO A 57 -4.33 -16.48 14.27
CA PRO A 57 -3.19 -17.09 14.92
C PRO A 57 -2.55 -16.17 15.97
N GLY A 58 -2.53 -16.63 17.23
CA GLY A 58 -2.08 -15.85 18.39
C GLY A 58 -3.10 -14.88 18.97
N GLY A 59 -4.32 -14.79 18.42
CA GLY A 59 -5.41 -13.95 18.95
C GLY A 59 -5.18 -12.44 18.83
N HIS A 60 -4.27 -12.03 17.94
CA HIS A 60 -3.82 -10.64 17.86
C HIS A 60 -4.89 -9.72 17.30
N ALA A 61 -5.55 -10.11 16.20
CA ALA A 61 -6.58 -9.28 15.57
C ALA A 61 -7.78 -9.08 16.51
N ARG A 62 -8.28 -10.16 17.12
CA ARG A 62 -9.40 -10.08 18.09
C ARG A 62 -9.07 -9.23 19.30
N ARG A 63 -7.82 -9.31 19.81
CA ARG A 63 -7.37 -8.48 20.93
C ARG A 63 -7.36 -6.99 20.57
N ALA A 64 -6.85 -6.63 19.39
CA ALA A 64 -6.84 -5.26 18.93
C ALA A 64 -8.25 -4.74 18.62
N LEU A 65 -9.13 -5.56 18.01
CA LEU A 65 -10.54 -5.22 17.79
C LEU A 65 -11.30 -4.98 19.10
N ARG A 66 -11.04 -5.80 20.13
CA ARG A 66 -11.59 -5.56 21.47
C ARG A 66 -11.07 -4.25 22.06
N SER A 67 -9.78 -3.95 21.89
CA SER A 67 -9.20 -2.68 22.36
C SER A 67 -9.83 -1.47 21.67
N LEU A 68 -10.17 -1.57 20.38
CA LEU A 68 -10.95 -0.53 19.68
C LEU A 68 -12.30 -0.30 20.36
N ASP A 69 -13.04 -1.38 20.60
CA ASP A 69 -14.37 -1.29 21.22
C ASP A 69 -14.31 -0.71 22.64
N GLU A 70 -13.34 -1.15 23.46
CA GLU A 70 -13.14 -0.66 24.82
C GLU A 70 -12.68 0.80 24.88
N GLN A 71 -11.79 1.23 23.99
CA GLN A 71 -11.26 2.61 23.99
C GLN A 71 -12.30 3.64 23.57
N PHE A 72 -13.20 3.28 22.68
CA PHE A 72 -14.15 4.22 22.08
C PHE A 72 -15.61 3.94 22.43
N ASP A 73 -15.88 2.97 23.29
CA ASP A 73 -17.24 2.54 23.68
C ASP A 73 -18.12 2.22 22.44
N VAL A 74 -17.57 1.42 21.53
CA VAL A 74 -18.24 0.94 20.31
C VAL A 74 -18.35 -0.59 20.32
N ASP A 75 -19.00 -1.17 19.30
CA ASP A 75 -19.14 -2.63 19.17
C ASP A 75 -18.71 -3.12 17.76
N ILE A 76 -17.97 -2.30 17.07
CA ILE A 76 -17.51 -2.56 15.69
C ILE A 76 -16.63 -3.80 15.64
N GLY A 77 -15.67 -3.91 16.55
CA GLY A 77 -14.75 -5.06 16.64
C GLY A 77 -15.49 -6.36 16.95
N ARG A 78 -16.47 -6.32 17.88
CA ARG A 78 -17.32 -7.48 18.20
C ARG A 78 -18.08 -7.96 16.96
N ARG A 79 -18.76 -7.06 16.24
CA ARG A 79 -19.51 -7.38 15.01
C ARG A 79 -18.63 -7.96 13.90
N ILE A 80 -17.42 -7.44 13.72
CA ILE A 80 -16.44 -7.97 12.77
C ILE A 80 -16.03 -9.39 13.17
N CYS A 81 -15.74 -9.64 14.45
CA CYS A 81 -15.41 -10.97 14.96
C CYS A 81 -16.57 -11.96 14.76
N GLU A 82 -17.80 -11.59 15.13
CA GLU A 82 -18.99 -12.44 14.95
C GLU A 82 -19.21 -12.85 13.49
N ARG A 83 -18.87 -11.95 12.56
CA ARG A 83 -19.06 -12.20 11.12
C ARG A 83 -17.96 -13.05 10.48
N TYR A 84 -16.70 -12.85 10.85
CA TYR A 84 -15.57 -13.40 10.13
C TYR A 84 -14.71 -14.38 10.90
N PHE A 85 -14.71 -14.34 12.22
CA PHE A 85 -13.87 -15.26 13.00
C PHE A 85 -14.40 -16.70 12.89
N ILE A 86 -13.46 -17.63 12.66
CA ILE A 86 -13.72 -19.07 12.67
C ILE A 86 -12.81 -19.69 13.71
N GLU A 87 -13.38 -20.24 14.76
CA GLU A 87 -12.60 -20.93 15.78
C GLU A 87 -11.90 -22.17 15.19
N GLY A 88 -10.60 -22.30 15.45
CA GLY A 88 -9.78 -23.34 14.83
C GLY A 88 -9.40 -23.10 13.37
N GLY A 89 -9.93 -22.03 12.75
CA GLY A 89 -9.68 -21.69 11.35
C GLY A 89 -10.57 -22.45 10.35
N LYS A 90 -10.71 -21.90 9.15
CA LYS A 90 -11.39 -22.58 8.03
C LYS A 90 -10.61 -23.82 7.59
N ALA A 91 -11.28 -24.80 7.00
CA ALA A 91 -10.61 -25.93 6.37
C ALA A 91 -9.73 -25.45 5.19
N PRO A 92 -8.59 -26.10 4.90
CA PRO A 92 -7.68 -25.68 3.83
C PRO A 92 -8.36 -25.55 2.46
N GLN A 93 -9.28 -26.45 2.14
CA GLN A 93 -10.02 -26.49 0.87
C GLN A 93 -11.12 -25.43 0.77
N ASP A 94 -11.56 -24.85 1.89
CA ASP A 94 -12.65 -23.88 1.89
C ASP A 94 -12.18 -22.54 1.33
N ARG A 95 -13.07 -21.87 0.59
CA ARG A 95 -12.83 -20.51 0.14
C ARG A 95 -12.95 -19.54 1.31
N PHE A 96 -12.14 -18.48 1.27
CA PHE A 96 -12.38 -17.34 2.13
C PHE A 96 -13.73 -16.68 1.78
N ARG A 97 -14.52 -16.35 2.79
CA ARG A 97 -15.62 -15.40 2.64
C ARG A 97 -15.03 -14.05 2.27
N SER A 98 -15.57 -13.43 1.25
CA SER A 98 -15.10 -12.13 0.79
C SER A 98 -15.46 -11.02 1.78
N ALA A 99 -14.58 -10.03 1.93
CA ALA A 99 -14.98 -8.74 2.46
C ALA A 99 -16.02 -8.10 1.52
N PRO A 100 -16.88 -7.19 2.00
CA PRO A 100 -17.81 -6.50 1.14
C PRO A 100 -17.07 -5.73 0.02
N MET A 101 -17.62 -5.76 -1.18
CA MET A 101 -17.04 -5.01 -2.30
C MET A 101 -17.15 -3.50 -2.04
N GLN A 102 -16.08 -2.78 -2.34
CA GLN A 102 -16.05 -1.32 -2.19
C GLN A 102 -16.85 -0.65 -3.33
N ILE A 103 -18.17 -0.62 -3.17
CA ILE A 103 -19.11 -0.01 -4.13
C ILE A 103 -19.48 1.38 -3.63
N VAL A 104 -19.29 2.39 -4.47
CA VAL A 104 -19.65 3.77 -4.15
C VAL A 104 -21.12 4.03 -4.45
N ARG A 105 -21.75 4.84 -3.60
CA ARG A 105 -23.11 5.35 -3.76
C ARG A 105 -23.13 6.86 -3.58
N ALA A 106 -24.20 7.51 -4.03
CA ALA A 106 -24.44 8.91 -3.68
C ALA A 106 -24.56 9.05 -2.15
N HIS A 107 -23.96 10.08 -1.58
CA HIS A 107 -24.08 10.38 -0.16
C HIS A 107 -25.50 10.82 0.16
N ASP A 108 -26.12 10.21 1.16
CA ASP A 108 -27.46 10.58 1.60
C ASP A 108 -27.43 11.95 2.31
N GLY A 109 -28.24 12.86 1.83
CA GLY A 109 -28.38 14.20 2.40
C GLY A 109 -27.65 15.29 1.61
N ARG A 110 -28.15 16.51 1.75
CA ARG A 110 -27.59 17.72 1.12
C ARG A 110 -26.50 18.33 2.01
N ARG A 111 -25.44 17.59 2.27
CA ARG A 111 -24.29 18.10 3.03
C ARG A 111 -23.20 18.58 2.07
N THR A 112 -22.54 19.65 2.47
CA THR A 112 -21.38 20.17 1.78
C THR A 112 -20.12 19.67 2.47
N PHE A 113 -19.22 19.06 1.73
CA PHE A 113 -17.93 18.57 2.23
C PHE A 113 -16.81 19.46 1.70
N PRO A 114 -15.95 19.98 2.57
CA PRO A 114 -14.86 20.85 2.16
C PRO A 114 -13.76 20.06 1.46
N MET A 115 -13.35 20.55 0.32
CA MET A 115 -12.21 20.05 -0.43
C MET A 115 -10.90 20.67 0.09
N PRO A 116 -9.74 19.98 -0.09
CA PRO A 116 -8.44 20.53 0.26
C PRO A 116 -8.10 21.86 -0.42
N ASN A 117 -8.61 22.09 -1.62
CA ASN A 117 -8.46 23.34 -2.37
C ASN A 117 -9.41 24.47 -1.93
N GLY A 118 -10.22 24.26 -0.89
CA GLY A 118 -11.17 25.23 -0.35
C GLY A 118 -12.52 25.27 -1.05
N SER A 119 -12.74 24.50 -2.13
CA SER A 119 -14.07 24.32 -2.73
C SER A 119 -14.92 23.36 -1.88
N ALA A 120 -16.20 23.23 -2.22
CA ALA A 120 -17.11 22.33 -1.52
C ALA A 120 -17.96 21.53 -2.51
N VAL A 121 -18.14 20.24 -2.21
CA VAL A 121 -18.95 19.32 -3.00
C VAL A 121 -20.28 19.08 -2.31
N THR A 122 -21.38 19.26 -3.06
CA THR A 122 -22.76 19.15 -2.53
C THR A 122 -23.36 17.75 -2.68
N THR A 123 -22.84 16.93 -3.60
CA THR A 123 -23.31 15.56 -3.85
C THR A 123 -22.15 14.58 -3.94
N PRO A 124 -21.45 14.34 -2.84
CA PRO A 124 -20.32 13.42 -2.82
C PRO A 124 -20.78 11.96 -2.86
N LEU A 125 -19.84 11.06 -3.11
CA LEU A 125 -20.02 9.62 -3.01
C LEU A 125 -19.58 9.12 -1.64
N LYS A 126 -20.13 8.01 -1.19
CA LYS A 126 -19.67 7.28 0.00
C LYS A 126 -19.66 5.77 -0.24
N LEU A 127 -18.96 5.04 0.62
CA LEU A 127 -19.09 3.59 0.79
C LEU A 127 -20.22 3.27 1.77
N ASP A 128 -20.69 2.03 1.78
CA ASP A 128 -21.62 1.56 2.81
C ASP A 128 -20.96 1.61 4.20
N ASP A 129 -21.72 1.95 5.22
CA ASP A 129 -21.23 2.16 6.60
C ASP A 129 -20.50 0.92 7.14
N GLU A 130 -20.97 -0.28 6.83
CA GLU A 130 -20.31 -1.54 7.20
C GLU A 130 -18.88 -1.66 6.62
N ILE A 131 -18.68 -1.23 5.39
CA ILE A 131 -17.36 -1.22 4.76
C ILE A 131 -16.47 -0.16 5.41
N ILE A 132 -17.03 1.01 5.71
CA ILE A 132 -16.32 2.10 6.39
C ILE A 132 -15.85 1.65 7.78
N GLU A 133 -16.72 1.03 8.56
CA GLU A 133 -16.39 0.47 9.87
C GLU A 133 -15.26 -0.56 9.77
N LEU A 134 -15.34 -1.48 8.82
CA LEU A 134 -14.30 -2.49 8.60
C LEU A 134 -12.95 -1.85 8.23
N LEU A 135 -12.92 -0.85 7.37
CA LEU A 135 -11.71 -0.14 6.95
C LEU A 135 -11.08 0.63 8.14
N ILE A 136 -11.90 1.33 8.93
CA ILE A 136 -11.45 2.03 10.14
C ILE A 136 -10.88 1.03 11.14
N ALA A 137 -11.62 -0.04 11.44
CA ALA A 137 -11.20 -1.04 12.41
C ALA A 137 -9.90 -1.73 12.03
N THR A 138 -9.72 -2.08 10.75
CA THR A 138 -8.51 -2.77 10.29
C THR A 138 -7.30 -1.85 10.19
N GLY A 139 -7.49 -0.57 9.88
CA GLY A 139 -6.46 0.46 10.00
C GLY A 139 -6.01 0.65 11.45
N PHE A 140 -6.96 0.68 12.39
CA PHE A 140 -6.67 0.72 13.82
C PHE A 140 -5.88 -0.52 14.26
N VAL A 141 -6.35 -1.72 13.93
CA VAL A 141 -5.73 -2.99 14.35
C VAL A 141 -4.26 -3.06 13.96
N GLU A 142 -3.94 -2.76 12.70
CA GLU A 142 -2.57 -2.85 12.17
C GLU A 142 -1.61 -1.93 12.92
N VAL A 143 -2.01 -0.67 13.12
CA VAL A 143 -1.17 0.33 13.81
C VAL A 143 -1.13 0.08 15.31
N TRP A 144 -2.24 -0.28 15.95
CA TRP A 144 -2.30 -0.55 17.37
C TRP A 144 -1.36 -1.70 17.77
N LEU A 145 -1.38 -2.81 17.01
CA LEU A 145 -0.47 -3.94 17.21
C LEU A 145 1.00 -3.54 17.00
N ALA A 146 1.27 -2.71 15.99
CA ALA A 146 2.60 -2.23 15.74
C ALA A 146 3.15 -1.33 16.87
N LYS A 147 2.29 -0.55 17.52
CA LYS A 147 2.67 0.42 18.57
C LYS A 147 2.66 -0.15 19.98
N GLU A 148 2.10 -1.34 20.19
CA GLU A 148 1.88 -1.88 21.52
C GLU A 148 3.18 -2.04 22.32
N GLY A 149 3.25 -1.40 23.51
CA GLY A 149 4.29 -1.61 24.52
C GLY A 149 5.66 -0.99 24.21
N HIS A 150 5.76 -0.02 23.30
CA HIS A 150 7.00 0.71 23.03
C HIS A 150 6.76 2.14 22.53
N ASN A 151 7.83 2.96 22.52
CA ASN A 151 7.81 4.36 22.12
C ASN A 151 8.46 4.61 20.74
N GLY A 152 8.80 3.56 19.99
CA GLY A 152 9.34 3.68 18.64
C GLY A 152 8.30 4.23 17.67
N LYS A 153 8.75 4.85 16.58
CA LYS A 153 7.88 5.48 15.61
C LYS A 153 7.30 4.46 14.63
N ILE A 154 5.97 4.50 14.45
CA ILE A 154 5.22 3.69 13.49
C ILE A 154 4.57 4.58 12.46
N PHE A 155 4.88 4.35 11.20
CA PHE A 155 4.25 4.99 10.06
C PHE A 155 3.34 4.00 9.33
N ILE A 156 2.42 4.54 8.51
CA ILE A 156 1.58 3.76 7.59
C ILE A 156 1.80 4.24 6.16
N ASN A 157 1.93 3.29 5.22
CA ASN A 157 2.14 3.60 3.81
C ASN A 157 0.90 3.30 2.96
N PHE A 158 0.52 4.24 2.12
CA PHE A 158 -0.57 4.13 1.15
C PHE A 158 -0.08 4.30 -0.29
N LEU A 159 -0.85 3.73 -1.20
CA LEU A 159 -0.78 4.01 -2.62
C LEU A 159 -1.94 4.94 -2.98
N ASN A 160 -1.66 6.18 -3.42
CA ASN A 160 -2.70 7.17 -3.72
C ASN A 160 -3.74 6.69 -4.74
N LYS A 161 -3.34 5.84 -5.67
CA LYS A 161 -4.24 5.24 -6.68
C LYS A 161 -5.25 4.21 -6.13
N ILE A 162 -5.10 3.78 -4.88
CA ILE A 162 -6.11 2.98 -4.16
C ILE A 162 -6.96 3.93 -3.33
N GLU A 163 -7.79 4.70 -4.02
CA GLU A 163 -8.43 5.92 -3.53
C GLU A 163 -9.54 5.63 -2.50
N LEU A 164 -10.41 4.63 -2.75
CA LEU A 164 -11.62 4.42 -1.96
C LEU A 164 -11.37 4.12 -0.47
N PRO A 165 -10.47 3.20 -0.08
CA PRO A 165 -10.28 2.87 1.32
C PRO A 165 -9.39 3.86 2.07
N LEU A 166 -8.63 4.71 1.35
CA LEU A 166 -7.51 5.47 1.89
C LEU A 166 -7.89 6.28 3.13
N ILE A 167 -8.92 7.14 3.03
CA ILE A 167 -9.28 8.06 4.12
C ILE A 167 -9.82 7.33 5.35
N TYR A 168 -10.48 6.20 5.18
CA TYR A 168 -11.05 5.42 6.28
C TYR A 168 -9.98 4.62 7.02
N VAL A 169 -9.09 3.94 6.28
CA VAL A 169 -7.94 3.22 6.87
C VAL A 169 -7.00 4.22 7.56
N LEU A 170 -6.76 5.38 6.95
CA LEU A 170 -6.00 6.47 7.55
C LEU A 170 -6.60 6.92 8.88
N TYR A 171 -7.91 7.14 8.92
CA TYR A 171 -8.59 7.54 10.15
C TYR A 171 -8.47 6.49 11.25
N GLY A 172 -8.65 5.21 10.92
CA GLY A 172 -8.40 4.09 11.85
C GLY A 172 -6.97 4.06 12.37
N ALA A 173 -5.98 4.27 11.52
CA ALA A 173 -4.58 4.39 11.90
C ALA A 173 -4.33 5.59 12.84
N MET A 174 -4.99 6.73 12.60
CA MET A 174 -4.92 7.90 13.47
C MET A 174 -5.56 7.66 14.84
N LEU A 175 -6.68 6.93 14.92
CA LEU A 175 -7.29 6.49 16.19
C LEU A 175 -6.32 5.62 17.00
N ALA A 176 -5.49 4.81 16.35
CA ALA A 176 -4.42 4.02 16.98
C ALA A 176 -3.15 4.83 17.29
N GLY A 177 -3.13 6.13 16.98
CA GLY A 177 -2.01 7.03 17.26
C GLY A 177 -0.80 6.83 16.34
N VAL A 178 -1.00 6.59 15.04
CA VAL A 178 0.08 6.51 14.05
C VAL A 178 0.94 7.77 14.06
N ASP A 179 2.27 7.63 14.02
CA ASP A 179 3.20 8.76 14.08
C ASP A 179 3.40 9.47 12.74
N GLY A 180 3.21 8.75 11.63
CA GLY A 180 3.39 9.32 10.30
C GLY A 180 2.66 8.53 9.20
N VAL A 181 2.48 9.21 8.09
CA VAL A 181 1.81 8.71 6.87
C VAL A 181 2.76 8.89 5.70
N ILE A 182 2.93 7.85 4.92
CA ILE A 182 3.73 7.87 3.69
C ILE A 182 2.81 7.57 2.53
N VAL A 183 2.79 8.42 1.50
CA VAL A 183 1.92 8.23 0.33
C VAL A 183 2.71 8.34 -0.97
N GLY A 184 2.55 7.34 -1.81
CA GLY A 184 3.17 7.28 -3.14
C GLY A 184 2.21 6.84 -4.23
N ALA A 185 2.73 6.63 -5.44
CA ALA A 185 2.00 6.16 -6.62
C ALA A 185 0.82 7.07 -7.02
N GLY A 186 1.08 8.37 -7.13
CA GLY A 186 0.11 9.40 -7.51
C GLY A 186 0.53 10.77 -6.97
N ASN A 187 -0.31 11.79 -7.18
CA ASN A 187 -0.12 13.11 -6.58
C ASN A 187 -0.86 13.17 -5.24
N PRO A 188 -0.16 13.22 -4.09
CA PRO A 188 -0.78 13.26 -2.77
C PRO A 188 -1.20 14.67 -2.32
N GLU A 189 -1.30 15.62 -3.25
CA GLU A 189 -1.76 16.98 -2.95
C GLU A 189 -3.11 16.96 -2.21
N GLY A 190 -3.24 17.81 -1.20
CA GLY A 190 -4.43 17.86 -0.35
C GLY A 190 -4.48 16.84 0.79
N LEU A 191 -3.77 15.72 0.72
CA LEU A 191 -3.77 14.72 1.81
C LEU A 191 -3.15 15.25 3.12
N PRO A 192 -2.09 16.08 3.13
CA PRO A 192 -1.62 16.70 4.37
C PRO A 192 -2.68 17.53 5.08
N ALA A 193 -3.47 18.33 4.33
CA ALA A 193 -4.57 19.11 4.89
C ALA A 193 -5.71 18.20 5.39
N LEU A 194 -6.00 17.13 4.66
CA LEU A 194 -7.00 16.12 5.06
C LEU A 194 -6.61 15.44 6.39
N CYS A 195 -5.34 15.08 6.59
CA CYS A 195 -4.85 14.55 7.88
C CYS A 195 -5.12 15.52 9.04
N ARG A 196 -4.86 16.83 8.84
CA ARG A 196 -5.12 17.84 9.87
C ARG A 196 -6.60 17.95 10.23
N ARG A 197 -7.47 17.89 9.26
CA ARG A 197 -8.92 17.94 9.47
C ARG A 197 -9.44 16.67 10.18
N LEU A 198 -8.96 15.49 9.78
CA LEU A 198 -9.29 14.24 10.46
C LEU A 198 -8.81 14.23 11.91
N ALA A 199 -7.69 14.89 12.23
CA ALA A 199 -7.21 15.02 13.60
C ALA A 199 -8.18 15.79 14.51
N THR A 200 -8.97 16.71 13.95
CA THR A 200 -10.04 17.44 14.65
C THR A 200 -11.43 16.84 14.43
N HIS A 201 -11.50 15.63 13.85
CA HIS A 201 -12.74 14.92 13.52
C HIS A 201 -13.71 15.73 12.64
N GLU A 202 -13.15 16.56 11.77
CA GLU A 202 -13.93 17.28 10.78
C GLU A 202 -14.25 16.40 9.59
N ALA A 203 -15.40 16.68 8.97
CA ALA A 203 -15.77 16.05 7.70
C ALA A 203 -14.76 16.39 6.59
N VAL A 204 -14.42 15.41 5.77
CA VAL A 204 -13.45 15.51 4.68
C VAL A 204 -14.01 14.95 3.38
N ALA A 205 -13.42 15.39 2.26
CA ALA A 205 -13.64 14.81 0.95
C ALA A 205 -12.29 14.55 0.27
N HIS A 206 -12.20 13.42 -0.42
CA HIS A 206 -11.01 12.99 -1.17
C HIS A 206 -11.40 12.72 -2.62
N GLU A 207 -10.68 13.35 -3.56
CA GLU A 207 -10.94 13.18 -4.99
C GLU A 207 -10.68 11.73 -5.42
N ILE A 208 -11.57 11.23 -6.30
CA ILE A 208 -11.43 9.90 -6.89
C ILE A 208 -11.47 9.96 -8.41
N SER A 209 -10.73 9.06 -9.04
CA SER A 209 -10.68 8.95 -10.50
C SER A 209 -11.89 8.20 -11.04
N VAL A 210 -12.64 8.85 -11.94
CA VAL A 210 -13.77 8.25 -12.65
C VAL A 210 -13.60 8.47 -14.16
N LEU A 211 -13.63 7.38 -14.93
CA LEU A 211 -13.52 7.40 -16.39
C LEU A 211 -14.83 7.84 -17.03
N TYR A 212 -14.72 8.50 -18.19
CA TYR A 212 -15.86 8.95 -18.99
C TYR A 212 -16.79 9.93 -18.25
N ARG A 213 -16.20 10.72 -17.35
CA ARG A 213 -16.87 11.87 -16.73
C ARG A 213 -17.12 12.96 -17.76
N GLU A 214 -18.15 13.76 -17.55
CA GLU A 214 -18.42 14.96 -18.34
C GLU A 214 -17.48 16.10 -17.91
N THR A 215 -17.35 17.09 -18.79
CA THR A 215 -16.51 18.26 -18.48
C THR A 215 -17.08 19.02 -17.29
N GLY A 216 -16.26 19.24 -16.26
CA GLY A 216 -16.65 19.92 -15.02
C GLY A 216 -17.23 19.02 -13.93
N GLU A 217 -17.35 17.71 -14.17
CA GLU A 217 -17.72 16.75 -13.10
C GLU A 217 -16.50 16.44 -12.22
N GLU A 218 -16.67 16.59 -10.91
CA GLU A 218 -15.71 16.19 -9.89
C GLU A 218 -16.34 15.12 -9.00
N PHE A 219 -15.61 14.02 -8.77
CA PHE A 219 -16.07 12.92 -7.94
C PHE A 219 -15.17 12.82 -6.72
N VAL A 220 -15.79 12.76 -5.57
CA VAL A 220 -15.08 12.63 -4.29
C VAL A 220 -15.71 11.54 -3.44
N ILE A 221 -14.89 10.90 -2.64
CA ILE A 221 -15.32 10.10 -1.50
C ILE A 221 -15.40 11.05 -0.29
N ALA A 222 -16.55 11.09 0.35
CA ALA A 222 -16.79 11.91 1.53
C ALA A 222 -16.82 11.07 2.80
N PHE A 223 -16.31 11.64 3.89
CA PHE A 223 -16.31 11.01 5.19
C PHE A 223 -16.51 12.04 6.30
N ASP A 224 -17.50 11.80 7.15
CA ASP A 224 -17.65 12.48 8.43
C ASP A 224 -17.47 11.45 9.55
N PRO A 225 -16.41 11.53 10.35
CA PRO A 225 -16.18 10.59 11.46
C PRO A 225 -17.35 10.45 12.43
N LYS A 226 -18.17 11.50 12.55
CA LYS A 226 -19.34 11.53 13.46
C LYS A 226 -20.52 10.69 12.95
N GLU A 227 -20.56 10.38 11.66
CA GLU A 227 -21.65 9.55 11.09
C GLU A 227 -21.49 8.06 11.44
N ILE A 228 -20.26 7.59 11.71
CA ILE A 228 -19.99 6.16 11.95
C ILE A 228 -20.20 5.76 13.42
N ALA A 229 -19.65 6.52 14.36
CA ALA A 229 -19.72 6.17 15.78
C ALA A 229 -20.26 7.34 16.63
N GLY A 230 -20.88 8.32 15.98
CA GLY A 230 -21.33 9.53 16.65
C GLY A 230 -20.18 10.27 17.30
N ALA A 231 -20.37 10.77 18.49
CA ALA A 231 -19.33 11.50 19.24
C ALA A 231 -18.25 10.59 19.86
N ARG A 232 -18.36 9.27 19.79
CA ARG A 232 -17.49 8.32 20.49
C ARG A 232 -16.05 8.37 19.99
N PHE A 233 -15.83 8.37 18.66
CA PHE A 233 -14.50 8.58 18.09
C PHE A 233 -13.99 10.01 18.30
N ALA A 234 -14.89 11.00 18.37
CA ALA A 234 -14.57 12.42 18.42
C ALA A 234 -14.44 12.99 19.85
N ALA A 235 -14.31 12.14 20.86
CA ALA A 235 -14.24 12.58 22.27
C ALA A 235 -13.01 13.45 22.56
N LYS A 236 -11.90 13.26 21.83
CA LYS A 236 -10.66 14.05 21.98
C LYS A 236 -10.00 14.22 20.61
N PRO A 237 -9.38 15.37 20.33
CA PRO A 237 -8.57 15.54 19.11
C PRO A 237 -7.45 14.47 19.04
N LEU A 238 -7.16 14.02 17.84
CA LEU A 238 -6.06 13.10 17.56
C LEU A 238 -4.76 13.86 17.30
N GLU A 239 -3.64 13.21 17.52
CA GLU A 239 -2.35 13.74 17.06
C GLU A 239 -2.31 13.76 15.53
N THR A 240 -1.92 14.89 14.96
CA THR A 240 -1.71 14.97 13.50
C THR A 240 -0.43 14.20 13.15
N PRO A 241 -0.50 13.15 12.33
CA PRO A 241 0.69 12.41 11.90
C PRO A 241 1.59 13.29 11.03
N VAL A 242 2.88 12.97 11.01
CA VAL A 242 3.81 13.50 10.01
C VAL A 242 3.41 12.99 8.62
N PHE A 243 3.46 13.82 7.59
CA PHE A 243 3.13 13.42 6.23
C PHE A 243 4.37 13.44 5.32
N LEU A 244 4.74 12.29 4.76
CA LEU A 244 5.81 12.16 3.78
C LEU A 244 5.24 11.79 2.40
N ALA A 245 5.60 12.56 1.37
CA ALA A 245 5.22 12.26 -0.01
C ALA A 245 6.34 11.50 -0.71
N ILE A 246 6.01 10.34 -1.34
CA ILE A 246 6.94 9.63 -2.22
C ILE A 246 6.84 10.24 -3.61
N VAL A 247 7.96 10.72 -4.12
CA VAL A 247 8.08 11.35 -5.44
C VAL A 247 9.34 10.85 -6.12
N SER A 248 9.38 10.90 -7.47
CA SER A 248 10.55 10.46 -8.23
C SER A 248 11.44 11.62 -8.70
N LEU A 249 10.89 12.83 -8.88
CA LEU A 249 11.59 13.96 -9.48
C LEU A 249 11.31 15.27 -8.75
N GLU A 250 12.22 16.24 -8.93
CA GLU A 250 12.20 17.56 -8.28
C GLU A 250 11.00 18.43 -8.66
N ASP A 251 10.41 18.26 -9.84
CA ASP A 251 9.28 19.09 -10.26
C ASP A 251 8.05 18.86 -9.40
N LEU A 252 7.78 17.59 -9.03
CA LEU A 252 6.69 17.29 -8.11
C LEU A 252 7.02 17.72 -6.68
N VAL A 253 8.30 17.66 -6.26
CA VAL A 253 8.75 18.20 -4.97
C VAL A 253 8.41 19.69 -4.87
N LYS A 254 8.79 20.47 -5.88
CA LYS A 254 8.51 21.93 -5.93
C LYS A 254 7.00 22.20 -5.90
N ALA A 255 6.24 21.52 -6.76
CA ALA A 255 4.79 21.72 -6.83
C ALA A 255 4.10 21.43 -5.47
N LEU A 256 4.47 20.33 -4.80
CA LEU A 256 3.90 19.98 -3.50
C LEU A 256 4.38 20.90 -2.37
N ALA A 257 5.63 21.41 -2.43
CA ALA A 257 6.15 22.36 -1.46
C ALA A 257 5.43 23.73 -1.53
N GLU A 258 4.96 24.10 -2.72
CA GLU A 258 4.23 25.34 -2.98
C GLU A 258 2.69 25.15 -2.92
N SER A 259 2.23 23.95 -2.57
CA SER A 259 0.79 23.64 -2.53
C SER A 259 0.03 24.60 -1.59
N PRO A 260 -1.03 25.25 -2.08
CA PRO A 260 -1.82 26.19 -1.28
C PRO A 260 -2.62 25.50 -0.17
N SER A 261 -2.87 24.20 -0.29
CA SER A 261 -3.63 23.46 0.71
C SER A 261 -2.80 23.11 1.95
N ALA A 262 -1.65 22.50 1.78
CA ALA A 262 -0.62 22.25 2.80
C ALA A 262 0.58 21.53 2.18
N PRO A 263 1.82 21.95 2.43
CA PRO A 263 2.99 21.17 2.02
C PRO A 263 3.12 19.89 2.87
N PRO A 264 3.76 18.84 2.34
CA PRO A 264 4.23 17.70 3.13
C PRO A 264 5.26 18.12 4.18
N ASP A 265 5.37 17.34 5.27
CA ASP A 265 6.42 17.54 6.28
C ASP A 265 7.79 17.04 5.78
N GLY A 266 7.82 16.20 4.75
CA GLY A 266 9.04 15.68 4.13
C GLY A 266 8.76 14.91 2.84
N PHE A 267 9.85 14.52 2.15
CA PHE A 267 9.79 13.77 0.90
C PHE A 267 10.59 12.47 0.97
N ILE A 268 10.12 11.45 0.26
CA ILE A 268 10.90 10.27 -0.07
C ILE A 268 11.13 10.30 -1.58
N ILE A 269 12.41 10.42 -1.97
CA ILE A 269 12.79 10.46 -3.38
C ILE A 269 13.04 9.01 -3.82
N GLU A 270 12.11 8.48 -4.60
CA GLU A 270 12.12 7.09 -5.00
C GLU A 270 12.72 6.93 -6.40
N HIS A 271 13.87 6.28 -6.44
CA HIS A 271 14.52 5.88 -7.69
C HIS A 271 13.77 4.71 -8.33
N HIS A 272 13.83 4.61 -9.66
CA HIS A 272 13.16 3.55 -10.43
C HIS A 272 13.64 2.12 -10.09
N THR A 273 14.71 1.95 -9.32
CA THR A 273 15.21 0.66 -8.82
C THR A 273 14.45 0.14 -7.60
N ALA A 274 13.54 0.94 -7.03
CA ALA A 274 12.66 0.50 -5.94
C ALA A 274 11.76 -0.66 -6.37
N GLY A 275 11.30 -1.46 -5.39
CA GLY A 275 10.46 -2.64 -5.62
C GLY A 275 8.99 -2.29 -5.82
N GLY A 276 8.24 -3.25 -6.38
CA GLY A 276 6.82 -3.11 -6.62
C GLY A 276 6.50 -2.13 -7.76
N HIS A 277 5.51 -1.27 -7.54
CA HIS A 277 5.21 -0.19 -8.47
C HIS A 277 6.37 0.81 -8.51
N ASN A 278 6.79 1.18 -9.70
CA ASN A 278 7.82 2.20 -9.91
C ASN A 278 7.42 3.13 -11.06
N ALA A 279 8.03 4.31 -11.09
CA ALA A 279 7.80 5.28 -12.16
C ALA A 279 8.17 4.67 -13.53
N ASN A 280 7.33 4.91 -14.53
CA ASN A 280 7.67 4.58 -15.90
C ASN A 280 8.77 5.55 -16.41
N PRO A 281 9.62 5.14 -17.37
CA PRO A 281 10.57 6.06 -18.01
C PRO A 281 9.86 7.29 -18.59
N ILE A 282 10.52 8.44 -18.53
CA ILE A 282 10.00 9.68 -19.10
C ILE A 282 10.03 9.60 -20.64
N GLY A 283 8.86 9.76 -21.25
CA GLY A 283 8.66 9.69 -22.70
C GLY A 283 8.16 8.33 -23.16
N PRO A 284 8.38 7.97 -24.46
CA PRO A 284 7.94 6.68 -24.99
C PRO A 284 8.67 5.52 -24.30
N LEU A 285 7.93 4.51 -23.86
CA LEU A 285 8.50 3.30 -23.30
C LEU A 285 9.38 2.59 -24.35
N ARG A 286 10.66 2.49 -24.07
CA ARG A 286 11.62 1.67 -24.80
C ARG A 286 12.07 0.52 -23.93
N ARG A 287 12.35 -0.62 -24.55
CA ARG A 287 12.76 -1.85 -23.88
C ARG A 287 14.10 -2.33 -24.39
N ASP A 288 14.88 -2.93 -23.52
CA ASP A 288 16.11 -3.66 -23.89
C ASP A 288 15.79 -5.03 -24.49
N ALA A 289 16.84 -5.80 -24.82
CA ALA A 289 16.71 -7.15 -25.38
C ALA A 289 16.04 -8.17 -24.42
N ARG A 290 15.94 -7.85 -23.13
CA ARG A 290 15.25 -8.65 -22.10
C ARG A 290 13.83 -8.16 -21.82
N GLY A 291 13.33 -7.16 -22.57
CA GLY A 291 12.03 -6.56 -22.35
C GLY A 291 11.95 -5.59 -21.16
N GLN A 292 13.09 -5.24 -20.54
CA GLN A 292 13.14 -4.31 -19.41
C GLN A 292 13.01 -2.86 -19.88
N PRO A 293 12.33 -1.97 -19.12
CA PRO A 293 12.29 -0.54 -19.42
C PRO A 293 13.70 0.05 -19.42
N ILE A 294 13.99 0.89 -20.43
CA ILE A 294 15.25 1.64 -20.51
C ILE A 294 15.03 3.02 -19.89
N TYR A 295 15.72 3.28 -18.79
CA TYR A 295 15.78 4.58 -18.12
C TYR A 295 16.95 5.41 -18.62
N SER A 296 16.91 6.71 -18.39
CA SER A 296 17.90 7.69 -18.85
C SER A 296 18.20 8.72 -17.75
N SER A 297 19.11 9.64 -18.01
CA SER A 297 19.41 10.74 -17.08
C SER A 297 18.21 11.66 -16.80
N ARG A 298 17.15 11.60 -17.61
CA ARG A 298 15.90 12.36 -17.37
C ARG A 298 15.06 11.76 -16.25
N ASP A 299 15.33 10.49 -15.92
CA ASP A 299 14.64 9.74 -14.88
C ASP A 299 15.37 9.84 -13.53
N GLU A 300 16.50 10.56 -13.48
CA GLU A 300 17.30 10.81 -12.29
C GLU A 300 16.90 12.13 -11.64
N ALA A 301 16.62 12.10 -10.32
CA ALA A 301 16.25 13.30 -9.58
C ALA A 301 17.43 14.27 -9.37
N ASN A 302 17.20 15.55 -9.56
CA ASN A 302 18.16 16.60 -9.23
C ASN A 302 18.15 16.87 -7.72
N LEU A 303 18.99 16.16 -6.98
CA LEU A 303 19.06 16.27 -5.52
C LEU A 303 19.46 17.66 -5.02
N ALA A 304 20.27 18.42 -5.79
CA ALA A 304 20.62 19.79 -5.43
C ALA A 304 19.40 20.72 -5.48
N ALA A 305 18.54 20.56 -6.48
CA ALA A 305 17.29 21.30 -6.60
C ALA A 305 16.31 20.91 -5.48
N ILE A 306 16.21 19.62 -5.13
CA ILE A 306 15.38 19.14 -4.02
C ILE A 306 15.86 19.73 -2.70
N ARG A 307 17.15 19.67 -2.43
CA ARG A 307 17.75 20.26 -1.22
C ARG A 307 17.47 21.76 -1.08
N ALA A 308 17.45 22.48 -2.20
CA ALA A 308 17.18 23.92 -2.21
C ALA A 308 15.75 24.27 -1.78
N VAL A 309 14.80 23.35 -1.83
CA VAL A 309 13.42 23.53 -1.33
C VAL A 309 13.39 23.66 0.19
N GLY A 310 14.38 23.10 0.92
CA GLY A 310 14.51 23.25 2.38
C GLY A 310 13.58 22.35 3.21
N ILE A 311 12.85 21.43 2.58
CA ILE A 311 12.03 20.42 3.26
C ILE A 311 12.86 19.14 3.43
N PRO A 312 12.80 18.44 4.59
CA PRO A 312 13.55 17.20 4.80
C PRO A 312 13.22 16.12 3.76
N PHE A 313 14.21 15.34 3.34
CA PHE A 313 13.99 14.24 2.41
C PHE A 313 14.85 13.00 2.70
N TRP A 314 14.38 11.84 2.27
CA TRP A 314 15.04 10.54 2.34
C TRP A 314 15.15 9.97 0.93
N LEU A 315 16.20 9.17 0.68
CA LEU A 315 16.39 8.50 -0.61
C LEU A 315 15.91 7.05 -0.53
N ALA A 316 15.23 6.57 -1.58
CA ALA A 316 14.73 5.22 -1.71
C ALA A 316 15.10 4.60 -3.06
N GLY A 317 15.17 3.25 -3.11
CA GLY A 317 15.62 2.52 -4.30
C GLY A 317 17.12 2.26 -4.28
N GLY A 318 17.53 1.06 -3.86
CA GLY A 318 18.93 0.63 -3.84
C GLY A 318 19.79 1.12 -2.66
N TYR A 319 19.20 1.69 -1.63
CA TYR A 319 19.92 2.27 -0.48
C TYR A 319 20.10 1.32 0.72
N GLY A 320 20.02 0.00 0.52
CA GLY A 320 20.09 -1.01 1.57
C GLY A 320 21.51 -1.35 2.06
N SER A 321 22.38 -0.36 2.34
CA SER A 321 23.70 -0.56 2.92
C SER A 321 24.24 0.67 3.63
N HIS A 322 25.26 0.46 4.52
CA HIS A 322 25.93 1.57 5.21
C HIS A 322 26.54 2.57 4.21
N ALA A 323 27.25 2.10 3.20
CA ALA A 323 27.87 2.96 2.20
C ALA A 323 26.82 3.83 1.47
N ARG A 324 25.68 3.26 1.10
CA ARG A 324 24.58 3.98 0.45
C ARG A 324 23.89 4.99 1.40
N LEU A 325 23.77 4.66 2.68
CA LEU A 325 23.31 5.63 3.68
C LEU A 325 24.27 6.83 3.75
N GLN A 326 25.60 6.59 3.77
CA GLN A 326 26.58 7.69 3.80
C GLN A 326 26.52 8.55 2.52
N GLU A 327 26.36 7.94 1.36
CA GLU A 327 26.13 8.66 0.09
C GLU A 327 24.88 9.55 0.16
N ALA A 328 23.77 9.02 0.68
CA ALA A 328 22.53 9.78 0.84
C ALA A 328 22.73 10.99 1.78
N LEU A 329 23.39 10.79 2.93
CA LEU A 329 23.70 11.86 3.87
C LEU A 329 24.62 12.92 3.24
N ALA A 330 25.63 12.51 2.48
CA ALA A 330 26.54 13.42 1.76
C ALA A 330 25.80 14.23 0.69
N ALA A 331 24.78 13.66 0.04
CA ALA A 331 23.90 14.36 -0.91
C ALA A 331 22.92 15.33 -0.22
N GLY A 332 22.88 15.35 1.11
CA GLY A 332 22.03 16.24 1.91
C GLY A 332 20.68 15.66 2.30
N ALA A 333 20.44 14.37 2.07
CA ALA A 333 19.26 13.68 2.57
C ALA A 333 19.35 13.49 4.11
N ASN A 334 18.20 13.37 4.76
CA ASN A 334 18.12 13.08 6.20
C ASN A 334 18.49 11.63 6.53
N GLY A 335 18.30 10.73 5.56
CA GLY A 335 18.53 9.30 5.66
C GLY A 335 18.01 8.56 4.43
N VAL A 336 17.63 7.29 4.63
CA VAL A 336 17.16 6.41 3.56
C VAL A 336 15.86 5.71 3.92
N GLN A 337 15.05 5.36 2.89
CA GLN A 337 13.96 4.39 3.00
C GLN A 337 14.37 3.10 2.30
N VAL A 338 14.21 1.97 2.98
CA VAL A 338 14.67 0.67 2.50
C VAL A 338 13.57 -0.37 2.63
N GLY A 339 13.30 -1.12 1.55
CA GLY A 339 12.26 -2.16 1.51
C GLY A 339 12.85 -3.57 1.39
N THR A 340 13.56 -3.87 0.31
CA THR A 340 13.95 -5.21 -0.15
C THR A 340 14.63 -6.07 0.91
N VAL A 341 15.60 -5.54 1.64
CA VAL A 341 16.28 -6.29 2.72
C VAL A 341 15.34 -6.60 3.89
N PHE A 342 14.40 -5.72 4.21
CA PHE A 342 13.39 -5.99 5.23
C PHE A 342 12.31 -6.97 4.76
N ALA A 343 11.99 -7.02 3.46
CA ALA A 343 11.03 -7.97 2.91
C ALA A 343 11.46 -9.42 3.10
N LEU A 344 12.77 -9.67 3.16
CA LEU A 344 13.36 -11.01 3.34
C LEU A 344 13.78 -11.31 4.78
N ALA A 345 13.58 -10.38 5.73
CA ALA A 345 13.79 -10.63 7.16
C ALA A 345 12.71 -11.56 7.71
N GLU A 346 13.03 -12.30 8.77
CA GLU A 346 12.13 -13.30 9.37
C GLU A 346 10.83 -12.69 9.89
N GLU A 347 10.84 -11.43 10.32
CA GLU A 347 9.67 -10.72 10.85
C GLU A 347 8.71 -10.25 9.76
N SER A 348 9.10 -10.32 8.48
CA SER A 348 8.23 -9.92 7.37
C SER A 348 7.03 -10.85 7.19
N GLY A 349 5.98 -10.34 6.54
CA GLY A 349 4.80 -11.14 6.23
C GLY A 349 4.97 -12.09 5.04
N MET A 350 6.07 -12.02 4.29
CA MET A 350 6.32 -12.91 3.16
C MET A 350 6.44 -14.36 3.62
N LYS A 351 5.79 -15.29 2.90
CA LYS A 351 5.86 -16.73 3.22
C LYS A 351 7.32 -17.22 3.22
N PRO A 352 7.71 -18.09 4.18
CA PRO A 352 9.07 -18.60 4.28
C PRO A 352 9.59 -19.26 2.99
N GLU A 353 8.72 -19.96 2.25
CA GLU A 353 9.11 -20.60 1.00
C GLU A 353 9.63 -19.61 -0.06
N TYR A 354 9.01 -18.43 -0.19
CA TYR A 354 9.48 -17.41 -1.16
C TYR A 354 10.76 -16.75 -0.68
N ARG A 355 10.90 -16.46 0.62
CA ARG A 355 12.16 -15.95 1.19
C ARG A 355 13.29 -16.93 0.94
N SER A 356 13.08 -18.20 1.27
CA SER A 356 14.08 -19.26 1.09
C SER A 356 14.48 -19.46 -0.37
N ALA A 357 13.50 -19.46 -1.30
CA ALA A 357 13.76 -19.58 -2.74
C ALA A 357 14.63 -18.43 -3.26
N ILE A 358 14.36 -17.19 -2.84
CA ILE A 358 15.13 -16.01 -3.22
C ILE A 358 16.56 -16.09 -2.66
N LEU A 359 16.71 -16.40 -1.38
CA LEU A 359 18.02 -16.50 -0.73
C LEU A 359 18.86 -17.64 -1.33
N ALA A 360 18.24 -18.77 -1.68
CA ALA A 360 18.89 -19.87 -2.38
C ALA A 360 19.38 -19.45 -3.77
N ALA A 361 18.52 -18.82 -4.58
CA ALA A 361 18.88 -18.32 -5.92
C ALA A 361 20.07 -17.35 -5.86
N LEU A 362 20.08 -16.44 -4.88
CA LEU A 362 21.19 -15.51 -4.70
C LEU A 362 22.49 -16.20 -4.26
N LYS A 363 22.40 -17.25 -3.43
CA LYS A 363 23.52 -18.08 -3.03
C LYS A 363 24.09 -18.88 -4.20
N ASP A 364 23.25 -19.37 -5.09
CA ASP A 364 23.63 -20.09 -6.31
C ASP A 364 24.15 -19.16 -7.42
N GLY A 365 24.27 -17.86 -7.15
CA GLY A 365 24.88 -16.88 -8.04
C GLY A 365 23.95 -16.33 -9.12
N VAL A 366 22.65 -16.51 -9.00
CA VAL A 366 21.68 -15.86 -9.91
C VAL A 366 21.87 -14.35 -9.84
N LYS A 367 21.94 -13.71 -11.01
CA LYS A 367 22.12 -12.25 -11.10
C LYS A 367 20.85 -11.51 -10.77
N ASP A 368 20.98 -10.28 -10.27
CA ASP A 368 19.85 -9.45 -9.86
C ASP A 368 18.86 -9.22 -11.02
N GLU A 369 19.39 -8.96 -12.25
CA GLU A 369 18.59 -8.74 -13.44
C GLU A 369 17.90 -9.99 -14.00
N ASP A 370 18.32 -11.19 -13.61
CA ASP A 370 17.66 -12.45 -13.95
C ASP A 370 16.60 -12.80 -12.91
N LEU A 371 16.82 -12.40 -11.65
CA LEU A 371 15.92 -12.70 -10.54
C LEU A 371 14.77 -11.69 -10.42
N VAL A 372 15.01 -10.39 -10.68
CA VAL A 372 13.98 -9.35 -10.56
C VAL A 372 13.80 -8.65 -11.90
N GLN A 373 12.60 -8.75 -12.45
CA GLN A 373 12.28 -8.22 -13.78
C GLN A 373 11.11 -7.22 -13.75
N THR A 374 11.13 -6.26 -14.68
CA THR A 374 10.09 -5.22 -14.87
C THR A 374 9.44 -5.37 -16.25
N THR A 375 8.93 -6.58 -16.54
CA THR A 375 8.32 -6.91 -17.84
C THR A 375 6.81 -6.74 -17.88
N VAL A 376 6.20 -6.52 -16.71
CA VAL A 376 4.73 -6.45 -16.57
C VAL A 376 4.29 -5.12 -15.98
N PHE A 377 3.00 -4.84 -16.12
CA PHE A 377 2.35 -3.65 -15.58
C PHE A 377 1.28 -4.01 -14.55
N SER A 378 1.10 -3.12 -13.58
CA SER A 378 -0.08 -3.16 -12.73
C SER A 378 -1.34 -2.85 -13.53
N PRO A 379 -2.53 -3.20 -13.02
CA PRO A 379 -3.80 -2.80 -13.64
C PRO A 379 -3.93 -1.27 -13.81
N THR A 380 -3.22 -0.49 -13.01
CA THR A 380 -3.25 0.98 -13.06
C THR A 380 -2.25 1.59 -14.05
N GLY A 381 -1.46 0.79 -14.75
CA GLY A 381 -0.56 1.25 -15.82
C GLY A 381 0.88 1.54 -15.40
N PHE A 382 1.22 1.38 -14.16
CA PHE A 382 2.60 1.52 -13.68
C PHE A 382 3.41 0.26 -13.94
N SER A 383 4.68 0.42 -14.29
CA SER A 383 5.65 -0.67 -14.30
C SER A 383 5.69 -1.36 -12.94
N PHE A 384 5.82 -2.68 -12.95
CA PHE A 384 5.81 -3.48 -11.73
C PHE A 384 6.94 -4.50 -11.73
N LYS A 385 7.76 -4.49 -10.68
CA LYS A 385 8.85 -5.45 -10.53
C LYS A 385 8.37 -6.76 -9.96
N VAL A 386 8.77 -7.85 -10.57
CA VAL A 386 8.39 -9.22 -10.20
C VAL A 386 9.63 -10.08 -10.03
N VAL A 387 9.68 -10.81 -8.92
CA VAL A 387 10.71 -11.81 -8.68
C VAL A 387 10.37 -13.07 -9.47
N GLN A 388 11.34 -13.59 -10.21
CA GLN A 388 11.19 -14.78 -11.04
C GLN A 388 11.30 -16.03 -10.17
N ILE A 389 10.17 -16.62 -9.80
CA ILE A 389 10.06 -17.86 -9.02
C ILE A 389 9.11 -18.79 -9.76
N GLN A 390 9.51 -20.04 -9.94
CA GLN A 390 8.66 -21.07 -10.54
C GLN A 390 7.33 -21.20 -9.80
N GLU A 391 6.29 -21.63 -10.51
CA GLU A 391 4.93 -21.84 -9.97
C GLU A 391 4.26 -20.57 -9.39
N THR A 392 4.81 -19.38 -9.70
CA THR A 392 4.20 -18.09 -9.32
C THR A 392 3.65 -17.35 -10.54
N LEU A 393 3.01 -16.20 -10.31
CA LEU A 393 2.50 -15.34 -11.38
C LEU A 393 3.62 -14.59 -12.16
N SER A 394 4.90 -14.87 -11.86
CA SER A 394 6.02 -14.44 -12.71
C SER A 394 6.14 -15.27 -13.98
N ASP A 395 5.69 -16.52 -13.93
CA ASP A 395 5.64 -17.44 -15.05
C ASP A 395 4.40 -17.15 -15.92
N ASP A 396 4.62 -16.92 -17.22
CA ASP A 396 3.55 -16.58 -18.15
C ASP A 396 2.58 -17.73 -18.38
N ASP A 397 3.04 -18.98 -18.36
CA ASP A 397 2.19 -20.17 -18.52
C ASP A 397 1.29 -20.36 -17.31
N VAL A 398 1.83 -20.17 -16.10
CA VAL A 398 1.05 -20.17 -14.84
C VAL A 398 0.02 -19.03 -14.87
N TYR A 399 0.41 -17.83 -15.31
CA TYR A 399 -0.53 -16.72 -15.40
C TYR A 399 -1.62 -16.94 -16.44
N ALA A 400 -1.28 -17.52 -17.60
CA ALA A 400 -2.23 -17.78 -18.68
C ALA A 400 -3.24 -18.90 -18.33
N SER A 401 -2.77 -19.95 -17.65
CA SER A 401 -3.62 -21.10 -17.25
C SER A 401 -4.54 -20.81 -16.06
N ARG A 402 -4.21 -19.77 -15.24
CA ARG A 402 -5.00 -19.46 -14.05
C ARG A 402 -6.42 -18.96 -14.39
N ARG A 403 -7.40 -19.41 -13.64
CA ARG A 403 -8.74 -18.85 -13.73
C ARG A 403 -8.77 -17.44 -13.14
N ARG A 404 -9.04 -16.43 -13.98
CA ARG A 404 -9.13 -15.02 -13.60
C ARG A 404 -10.44 -14.73 -12.87
N ILE A 405 -10.45 -14.79 -11.54
CA ILE A 405 -11.58 -14.39 -10.70
C ILE A 405 -11.15 -13.19 -9.88
N CYS A 406 -11.90 -12.10 -9.96
CA CYS A 406 -11.70 -10.93 -9.11
C CYS A 406 -12.74 -10.94 -7.98
N ASP A 407 -12.29 -11.16 -6.76
CA ASP A 407 -13.08 -11.11 -5.53
C ASP A 407 -12.64 -9.99 -4.57
N ILE A 408 -11.75 -9.11 -5.03
CA ILE A 408 -11.14 -8.04 -4.23
C ILE A 408 -11.46 -6.66 -4.82
N GLY A 409 -11.18 -6.45 -6.11
CA GLY A 409 -11.49 -5.21 -6.81
C GLY A 409 -10.62 -4.00 -6.49
N MET A 410 -9.54 -4.15 -5.72
CA MET A 410 -8.73 -3.05 -5.17
C MET A 410 -8.13 -2.11 -6.24
N LEU A 411 -7.71 -2.65 -7.39
CA LEU A 411 -7.10 -1.91 -8.50
C LEU A 411 -8.04 -1.75 -9.70
N GLN A 412 -9.35 -1.84 -9.49
CA GLN A 412 -10.33 -1.62 -10.54
C GLN A 412 -10.42 -0.14 -10.93
N GLN A 413 -10.65 0.09 -12.21
CA GLN A 413 -11.06 1.37 -12.76
C GLN A 413 -12.57 1.53 -12.58
N ARG A 414 -13.02 2.73 -12.23
CA ARG A 414 -14.43 3.12 -12.19
C ARG A 414 -14.74 4.00 -13.38
N GLY A 415 -15.96 3.94 -13.91
CA GLY A 415 -16.37 4.80 -15.02
C GLY A 415 -17.88 4.73 -15.28
N PHE A 416 -18.36 5.65 -16.10
CA PHE A 416 -19.75 5.65 -16.52
C PHE A 416 -19.96 4.93 -17.85
N GLY A 417 -21.06 4.18 -17.91
CA GLY A 417 -21.63 3.63 -19.14
C GLY A 417 -22.05 4.74 -20.12
N LYS A 418 -22.51 4.33 -21.30
CA LYS A 418 -23.24 5.25 -22.18
C LYS A 418 -24.58 5.59 -21.52
N PRO A 419 -25.12 6.80 -21.74
CA PRO A 419 -26.48 7.11 -21.32
C PRO A 419 -27.47 6.10 -21.92
N ASP A 420 -28.46 5.69 -21.14
CA ASP A 420 -29.62 4.91 -21.59
C ASP A 420 -30.63 5.79 -22.32
N GLU A 421 -31.81 5.22 -22.65
CA GLU A 421 -32.90 5.95 -23.34
C GLU A 421 -33.46 7.10 -22.50
N GLN A 422 -33.27 7.08 -21.18
CA GLN A 422 -33.67 8.11 -20.23
C GLN A 422 -32.57 9.14 -20.00
N GLY A 423 -31.38 8.94 -20.58
CA GLY A 423 -30.19 9.77 -20.36
C GLY A 423 -29.41 9.42 -19.10
N GLU A 424 -29.80 8.37 -18.38
CA GLU A 424 -29.11 7.94 -17.14
C GLU A 424 -27.84 7.15 -17.44
N ARG A 425 -26.79 7.40 -16.65
CA ARG A 425 -25.50 6.75 -16.80
C ARG A 425 -25.24 5.80 -15.62
N THR A 426 -25.03 4.53 -15.91
CA THR A 426 -24.71 3.53 -14.88
C THR A 426 -23.21 3.50 -14.59
N LEU A 427 -22.86 3.56 -13.32
CA LEU A 427 -21.47 3.39 -12.86
C LEU A 427 -21.05 1.92 -13.03
N PHE A 428 -19.90 1.67 -13.65
CA PHE A 428 -19.30 0.35 -13.76
C PHE A 428 -17.91 0.28 -13.12
N GLN A 429 -17.47 -0.93 -12.86
CA GLN A 429 -16.09 -1.24 -12.46
C GLN A 429 -15.48 -2.24 -13.43
N ARG A 430 -14.21 -2.04 -13.79
CA ARG A 430 -13.47 -2.94 -14.68
C ARG A 430 -12.01 -3.04 -14.26
N CYS A 431 -11.37 -4.15 -14.60
CA CYS A 431 -9.93 -4.34 -14.35
C CYS A 431 -9.25 -4.89 -15.61
N PRO A 432 -8.21 -4.26 -16.15
CA PRO A 432 -7.51 -4.76 -17.32
C PRO A 432 -6.76 -6.08 -17.08
N ALA A 433 -6.52 -6.47 -15.82
CA ALA A 433 -5.99 -7.80 -15.47
C ALA A 433 -7.09 -8.81 -15.09
N GLY A 434 -8.37 -8.43 -15.21
CA GLY A 434 -9.52 -9.30 -15.03
C GLY A 434 -9.88 -10.06 -16.32
N PRO A 435 -11.06 -10.73 -16.35
CA PRO A 435 -11.59 -11.33 -17.57
C PRO A 435 -11.70 -10.30 -18.69
N ILE A 436 -11.08 -10.59 -19.84
CA ILE A 436 -11.00 -9.65 -20.99
C ILE A 436 -12.39 -9.25 -21.47
N GLU A 437 -13.31 -10.21 -21.55
CA GLU A 437 -14.70 -9.96 -21.95
C GLU A 437 -15.40 -8.90 -21.08
N ASN A 438 -15.21 -9.00 -19.77
CA ASN A 438 -15.78 -8.02 -18.83
C ASN A 438 -15.14 -6.63 -18.99
N PHE A 439 -13.83 -6.60 -19.27
CA PHE A 439 -13.12 -5.35 -19.49
C PHE A 439 -13.61 -4.65 -20.76
N VAL A 440 -13.74 -5.40 -21.88
CA VAL A 440 -14.22 -4.89 -23.17
C VAL A 440 -15.69 -4.49 -23.09
N LYS A 441 -16.56 -5.30 -22.46
CA LYS A 441 -17.98 -4.97 -22.22
C LYS A 441 -18.15 -3.61 -21.52
N ASN A 442 -17.24 -3.28 -20.60
CA ASN A 442 -17.22 -2.02 -19.87
C ASN A 442 -16.32 -0.96 -20.54
N ARG A 443 -16.37 -0.85 -21.88
CA ARG A 443 -15.68 0.18 -22.69
C ARG A 443 -14.14 0.10 -22.64
N GLY A 444 -13.56 -1.05 -22.27
CA GLY A 444 -12.13 -1.28 -22.34
C GLY A 444 -11.69 -1.62 -23.77
N LEU A 445 -10.47 -1.26 -24.14
CA LEU A 445 -9.82 -1.73 -25.36
C LEU A 445 -8.99 -2.97 -25.03
N GLU A 446 -9.18 -4.07 -25.74
CA GLU A 446 -8.51 -5.36 -25.47
C GLU A 446 -6.99 -5.20 -25.34
N ARG A 447 -6.34 -4.43 -26.24
CA ARG A 447 -4.91 -4.13 -26.18
C ARG A 447 -4.43 -3.51 -24.85
N ASN A 448 -5.34 -2.94 -24.04
CA ASN A 448 -4.99 -2.38 -22.74
C ASN A 448 -4.91 -3.46 -21.65
N THR A 449 -5.20 -4.72 -21.98
CA THR A 449 -5.03 -5.87 -21.09
C THR A 449 -3.67 -6.54 -21.24
N ASP A 450 -2.94 -6.21 -22.31
CA ASP A 450 -1.63 -6.78 -22.60
C ASP A 450 -0.64 -6.48 -21.47
N GLU A 451 0.13 -7.49 -21.09
CA GLU A 451 1.15 -7.43 -20.03
C GLU A 451 0.61 -6.99 -18.64
N ARG A 452 -0.71 -6.89 -18.45
CA ARG A 452 -1.31 -6.55 -17.14
C ARG A 452 -1.35 -7.77 -16.24
N ARG A 453 -0.79 -7.65 -15.04
CA ARG A 453 -0.83 -8.71 -14.02
C ARG A 453 -1.88 -8.42 -12.94
N CYS A 454 -2.58 -9.46 -12.53
CA CYS A 454 -3.47 -9.41 -11.37
C CYS A 454 -2.63 -9.36 -10.09
N LEU A 455 -2.50 -8.17 -9.50
CA LEU A 455 -1.68 -7.98 -8.30
C LEU A 455 -2.44 -8.32 -7.01
N CYS A 456 -3.75 -8.02 -6.92
CA CYS A 456 -4.50 -8.08 -5.67
C CYS A 456 -4.42 -9.47 -5.01
N ASN A 457 -4.85 -10.52 -5.71
CA ASN A 457 -4.82 -11.89 -5.17
C ASN A 457 -3.40 -12.45 -5.08
N GLY A 458 -2.54 -12.20 -6.07
CA GLY A 458 -1.17 -12.69 -6.07
C GLY A 458 -0.33 -12.13 -4.93
N LEU A 459 -0.49 -10.84 -4.55
CA LEU A 459 0.20 -10.24 -3.41
C LEU A 459 -0.33 -10.80 -2.08
N LEU A 460 -1.63 -11.10 -1.97
CA LEU A 460 -2.18 -11.78 -0.80
C LEU A 460 -1.68 -13.22 -0.69
N ALA A 461 -1.53 -13.94 -1.81
CA ALA A 461 -0.95 -15.28 -1.82
C ALA A 461 0.51 -15.27 -1.35
N CYS A 462 1.28 -14.22 -1.66
CA CYS A 462 2.66 -14.05 -1.19
C CYS A 462 2.78 -14.06 0.35
N VAL A 463 1.74 -13.67 1.06
CA VAL A 463 1.68 -13.62 2.53
C VAL A 463 0.78 -14.71 3.14
N GLY A 464 0.44 -15.76 2.39
CA GLY A 464 -0.36 -16.89 2.88
C GLY A 464 -1.87 -16.57 2.98
N LEU A 465 -2.32 -15.52 2.33
CA LEU A 465 -3.72 -15.10 2.30
C LEU A 465 -4.32 -15.24 0.88
N GLY A 466 -3.78 -16.15 0.05
CA GLY A 466 -4.31 -16.48 -1.27
C GLY A 466 -5.72 -17.05 -1.20
N GLN A 467 -6.58 -16.74 -2.18
CA GLN A 467 -7.90 -17.35 -2.29
C GLN A 467 -7.78 -18.79 -2.80
N VAL A 468 -8.59 -19.65 -2.24
CA VAL A 468 -8.72 -21.04 -2.70
C VAL A 468 -9.84 -21.12 -3.74
N LYS A 469 -9.64 -21.92 -4.79
CA LYS A 469 -10.59 -22.11 -5.90
C LYS A 469 -10.74 -23.60 -6.18
N GLU A 470 -11.92 -23.99 -6.56
CA GLU A 470 -12.14 -25.31 -7.14
C GLU A 470 -12.10 -25.21 -8.67
N ILE A 471 -11.22 -25.95 -9.32
CA ILE A 471 -11.04 -26.02 -10.76
C ILE A 471 -11.09 -27.49 -11.16
N GLN A 472 -12.14 -27.90 -11.91
CA GLN A 472 -12.33 -29.28 -12.38
C GLN A 472 -12.29 -30.34 -11.26
N GLY A 473 -12.79 -29.99 -10.07
CA GLY A 473 -12.80 -30.87 -8.90
C GLY A 473 -11.52 -30.87 -8.06
N GLU A 474 -10.49 -30.15 -8.50
CA GLU A 474 -9.26 -29.95 -7.73
C GLU A 474 -9.28 -28.61 -7.00
N VAL A 475 -8.80 -28.62 -5.76
CA VAL A 475 -8.64 -27.42 -4.94
C VAL A 475 -7.30 -26.77 -5.26
N VAL A 476 -7.33 -25.57 -5.80
CA VAL A 476 -6.15 -24.81 -6.20
C VAL A 476 -6.07 -23.52 -5.42
N GLU A 477 -4.93 -23.26 -4.80
CA GLU A 477 -4.63 -21.96 -4.18
C GLU A 477 -4.21 -20.94 -5.26
N GLU A 478 -4.56 -19.67 -5.08
CA GLU A 478 -4.14 -18.58 -5.98
C GLU A 478 -2.61 -18.50 -6.00
N PRO A 479 -1.95 -18.56 -7.18
CA PRO A 479 -0.50 -18.41 -7.28
C PRO A 479 -0.05 -17.04 -6.80
N ALA A 480 1.10 -16.97 -6.13
CA ALA A 480 1.66 -15.73 -5.62
C ALA A 480 2.26 -14.86 -6.73
N ILE A 481 2.33 -13.57 -6.46
CA ILE A 481 3.27 -12.64 -7.11
C ILE A 481 4.19 -12.06 -6.04
N VAL A 482 5.49 -12.19 -6.24
CA VAL A 482 6.50 -11.71 -5.30
C VAL A 482 7.20 -10.50 -5.90
N THR A 483 7.43 -9.47 -5.11
CA THR A 483 8.06 -8.22 -5.59
C THR A 483 9.20 -7.78 -4.70
N LEU A 484 10.29 -7.34 -5.31
CA LEU A 484 11.48 -6.75 -4.68
C LEU A 484 12.02 -5.62 -5.56
N GLY A 485 12.92 -4.79 -5.02
CA GLY A 485 13.79 -3.95 -5.82
C GLY A 485 14.88 -4.77 -6.51
N ASN A 486 15.46 -4.21 -7.55
CA ASN A 486 16.48 -4.90 -8.36
C ASN A 486 17.94 -4.65 -7.91
N HIS A 487 18.15 -4.11 -6.70
CA HIS A 487 19.45 -4.02 -6.05
C HIS A 487 19.49 -4.96 -4.83
N LEU A 488 20.10 -6.13 -5.00
CA LEU A 488 20.10 -7.21 -4.00
C LEU A 488 21.42 -7.33 -3.22
N ASP A 489 22.37 -6.41 -3.40
CA ASP A 489 23.66 -6.43 -2.72
C ASP A 489 23.54 -6.46 -1.19
N GLY A 490 22.56 -5.74 -0.63
CA GLY A 490 22.25 -5.78 0.80
C GLY A 490 21.85 -7.17 1.27
N VAL A 491 21.00 -7.84 0.51
CA VAL A 491 20.55 -9.20 0.77
C VAL A 491 21.74 -10.18 0.68
N ARG A 492 22.57 -10.05 -0.36
CA ARG A 492 23.79 -10.88 -0.54
C ARG A 492 24.76 -10.73 0.62
N ARG A 493 24.94 -9.52 1.17
CA ARG A 493 25.81 -9.31 2.35
C ARG A 493 25.26 -10.01 3.57
N LEU A 494 23.98 -9.83 3.87
CA LEU A 494 23.32 -10.43 5.03
C LEU A 494 23.28 -11.96 4.97
N SER A 495 23.23 -12.55 3.76
CA SER A 495 23.18 -14.01 3.57
C SER A 495 24.56 -14.68 3.41
N ARG A 496 25.68 -13.92 3.25
CA ARG A 496 27.02 -14.48 3.01
C ARG A 496 27.64 -15.24 4.17
N GLN A 497 27.16 -15.07 5.39
CA GLN A 497 27.75 -15.70 6.59
C GLN A 497 27.26 -17.13 6.84
N GLY A 498 26.79 -17.83 5.80
CA GLY A 498 26.27 -19.20 5.94
C GLY A 498 24.87 -19.27 6.56
N GLN A 499 24.28 -18.13 6.85
CA GLN A 499 22.92 -18.04 7.35
C GLN A 499 21.93 -18.20 6.20
N THR A 500 20.92 -19.02 6.40
CA THR A 500 19.79 -19.20 5.48
C THR A 500 18.65 -18.21 5.75
N HIS A 501 18.80 -17.36 6.75
CA HIS A 501 17.83 -16.38 7.23
C HIS A 501 18.52 -15.26 8.01
N TYR A 502 17.89 -14.13 8.13
CA TYR A 502 18.33 -12.99 8.95
C TYR A 502 17.14 -12.21 9.52
N TYR A 503 17.39 -11.40 10.51
CA TYR A 503 16.40 -10.65 11.26
C TYR A 503 16.51 -9.15 11.03
N VAL A 504 15.50 -8.40 11.44
CA VAL A 504 15.48 -6.92 11.42
C VAL A 504 16.72 -6.31 12.07
N GLN A 505 17.17 -6.86 13.20
CA GLN A 505 18.37 -6.37 13.90
C GLN A 505 19.64 -6.44 13.03
N ASP A 506 19.78 -7.50 12.22
CA ASP A 506 20.93 -7.69 11.33
C ASP A 506 20.91 -6.63 10.21
N VAL A 507 19.73 -6.37 9.64
CA VAL A 507 19.54 -5.31 8.63
C VAL A 507 19.89 -3.94 9.18
N ILE A 508 19.43 -3.62 10.39
CA ILE A 508 19.67 -2.31 11.01
C ILE A 508 21.14 -2.15 11.37
N ALA A 509 21.80 -3.19 11.87
CA ALA A 509 23.23 -3.19 12.14
C ALA A 509 24.05 -3.01 10.85
N ASP A 510 23.70 -3.69 9.73
CA ASP A 510 24.39 -3.55 8.44
C ASP A 510 24.26 -2.14 7.84
N ILE A 511 23.10 -1.47 8.04
CA ILE A 511 22.87 -0.14 7.46
C ILE A 511 23.37 0.99 8.35
N LEU A 512 23.13 0.92 9.66
CA LEU A 512 23.48 2.02 10.58
C LEU A 512 24.89 1.91 11.17
N GLY A 513 25.48 0.72 11.15
CA GLY A 513 26.78 0.42 11.77
C GLY A 513 26.67 0.12 13.25
#